data_5a4c61197214514b2471fe3c73725a50
#
_entry.id   5a4c61197214514b2471fe3c73725a50
#
_cell.length_a   1.000
_cell.length_b   1.000
_cell.length_c   1.000
_cell.angle_alpha   90.00
_cell.angle_beta   90.00
_cell.angle_gamma   90.00
#
_symmetry.space_group_name_H-M   'P 1'
#
loop_
_entity.id
_entity.type
_entity.pdbx_description
1 polymer ?
#
loop_
_entity_poly.entity_id
_entity_poly.type
_entity_poly.pdbx_seq_one_letter_code
_entity_poly.pdbx_strand_id
1 'polypeptide(L)'
;MERIITYHIGTRADGLRIEQYLRRLGYSHQNLTQLKKMSESILINGVWSYMRTQLSGGDTLTVHIRETDSSPNIPPVDLPISIIYEDEDIIVVNKSAGMPVHPSLNNYRNSLANALMYYYAQKDQPFIFRCTNRLDRDTSGLTIIAKHMVSSSILSAMTARHEIRREYLAVVRGHVTPASGTIDAPIGRAGSSLIERKIDFDQGERAVTHYRVVEEKNGHSLVSLVLETGRTHQIRVHMKYLGFPLVGDYLYNPDMQYIRRQALHSHSLLFRHPITGKDMRFTAELPKDMLKIFQKNS
;
A
#
# COMPACT_ATOMS: atom_id res chain seq x y z
N MET A 1 -6.06 -8.07 -19.18
CA MET A 1 -7.35 -7.63 -18.61
C MET A 1 -7.94 -6.49 -19.43
N GLU A 2 -9.25 -6.33 -19.45
CA GLU A 2 -9.95 -5.21 -20.05
C GLU A 2 -10.80 -4.51 -18.98
N ARG A 3 -10.80 -3.15 -18.99
CA ARG A 3 -11.59 -2.34 -18.07
C ARG A 3 -12.13 -1.12 -18.80
N ILE A 4 -13.44 -0.93 -18.75
CA ILE A 4 -14.13 0.22 -19.31
C ILE A 4 -14.57 1.13 -18.16
N ILE A 5 -14.12 2.39 -18.18
CA ILE A 5 -14.48 3.38 -17.19
C ILE A 5 -15.28 4.49 -17.86
N THR A 6 -16.45 4.80 -17.33
CA THR A 6 -17.34 5.84 -17.89
C THR A 6 -17.44 7.02 -16.93
N TYR A 7 -17.29 8.23 -17.46
CA TYR A 7 -17.44 9.49 -16.76
C TYR A 7 -18.55 10.33 -17.38
N HIS A 8 -19.49 10.78 -16.57
CA HIS A 8 -20.49 11.78 -16.99
C HIS A 8 -19.93 13.18 -16.73
N ILE A 9 -19.81 13.95 -17.79
CA ILE A 9 -19.16 15.26 -17.75
C ILE A 9 -20.13 16.31 -17.23
N GLY A 10 -19.83 16.81 -16.03
CA GLY A 10 -20.58 17.93 -15.44
C GLY A 10 -20.13 19.28 -15.97
N THR A 11 -20.93 20.32 -15.71
CA THR A 11 -20.68 21.70 -16.17
C THR A 11 -19.34 22.28 -15.74
N ARG A 12 -18.76 21.80 -14.61
CA ARG A 12 -17.42 22.26 -14.14
C ARG A 12 -16.26 21.78 -15.04
N ALA A 13 -16.51 20.82 -15.89
CA ALA A 13 -15.52 20.28 -16.83
C ALA A 13 -15.76 20.75 -18.26
N ASP A 14 -16.76 21.59 -18.50
CA ASP A 14 -17.05 22.21 -19.79
C ASP A 14 -15.83 22.97 -20.33
N GLY A 15 -15.51 22.77 -21.61
CA GLY A 15 -14.35 23.37 -22.26
C GLY A 15 -12.99 22.80 -21.91
N LEU A 16 -12.88 21.88 -20.93
CA LEU A 16 -11.63 21.20 -20.63
C LEU A 16 -11.27 20.22 -21.74
N ARG A 17 -9.99 20.12 -22.06
CA ARG A 17 -9.49 19.01 -22.90
C ARG A 17 -9.58 17.70 -22.13
N ILE A 18 -9.84 16.58 -22.82
CA ILE A 18 -9.88 15.23 -22.20
C ILE A 18 -8.63 14.96 -21.34
N GLU A 19 -7.41 15.28 -21.86
CA GLU A 19 -6.18 15.05 -21.08
C GLU A 19 -6.13 15.88 -19.79
N GLN A 20 -6.66 17.09 -19.78
CA GLN A 20 -6.72 17.94 -18.59
C GLN A 20 -7.70 17.38 -17.57
N TYR A 21 -8.86 16.91 -18.04
CA TYR A 21 -9.86 16.27 -17.18
C TYR A 21 -9.33 15.00 -16.54
N LEU A 22 -8.74 14.07 -17.33
CA LEU A 22 -8.18 12.83 -16.84
C LEU A 22 -7.01 13.05 -15.86
N ARG A 23 -6.16 14.08 -16.09
CA ARG A 23 -5.11 14.47 -15.13
C ARG A 23 -5.68 14.91 -13.78
N ARG A 24 -6.78 15.66 -13.76
CA ARG A 24 -7.47 16.05 -12.51
C ARG A 24 -7.99 14.85 -11.74
N LEU A 25 -8.35 13.77 -12.45
CA LEU A 25 -8.76 12.50 -11.85
C LEU A 25 -7.58 11.64 -11.34
N GLY A 26 -6.33 12.06 -11.59
CA GLY A 26 -5.14 11.34 -11.14
C GLY A 26 -4.50 10.41 -12.17
N TYR A 27 -4.89 10.50 -13.45
CA TYR A 27 -4.19 9.81 -14.53
C TYR A 27 -2.78 10.37 -14.71
N SER A 28 -1.78 9.50 -14.71
CA SER A 28 -0.39 9.88 -14.93
C SER A 28 -0.11 10.23 -16.39
N HIS A 29 1.01 10.93 -16.64
CA HIS A 29 1.48 11.17 -18.00
C HIS A 29 1.66 9.86 -18.79
N GLN A 30 2.17 8.83 -18.12
CA GLN A 30 2.38 7.51 -18.73
C GLN A 30 1.03 6.85 -19.11
N ASN A 31 0.01 6.95 -18.25
CA ASN A 31 -1.34 6.44 -18.59
C ASN A 31 -1.87 7.11 -19.86
N LEU A 32 -1.81 8.45 -19.92
CA LEU A 32 -2.29 9.19 -21.08
C LEU A 32 -1.50 8.85 -22.36
N THR A 33 -0.19 8.62 -22.24
CA THR A 33 0.65 8.22 -23.37
C THR A 33 0.30 6.81 -23.86
N GLN A 34 0.03 5.87 -22.96
CA GLN A 34 -0.41 4.52 -23.32
C GLN A 34 -1.79 4.56 -23.98
N LEU A 35 -2.76 5.27 -23.39
CA LEU A 35 -4.08 5.42 -23.97
C LEU A 35 -4.05 6.05 -25.37
N LYS A 36 -3.17 7.05 -25.64
CA LYS A 36 -3.00 7.63 -26.98
C LYS A 36 -2.56 6.62 -28.04
N LYS A 37 -1.85 5.57 -27.65
CA LYS A 37 -1.33 4.53 -28.57
C LYS A 37 -2.35 3.41 -28.83
N MET A 38 -3.39 3.33 -28.02
CA MET A 38 -4.42 2.30 -28.13
C MET A 38 -5.58 2.82 -28.98
N SER A 39 -5.95 2.08 -30.02
CA SER A 39 -7.14 2.41 -30.82
C SER A 39 -8.40 2.38 -29.96
N GLU A 40 -9.32 3.30 -30.18
CA GLU A 40 -10.62 3.38 -29.52
C GLU A 40 -10.56 3.37 -27.97
N SER A 41 -9.43 3.83 -27.43
CA SER A 41 -9.26 3.88 -25.97
C SER A 41 -10.04 5.01 -25.30
N ILE A 42 -10.42 6.05 -26.07
CA ILE A 42 -11.12 7.25 -25.60
C ILE A 42 -12.31 7.52 -26.52
N LEU A 43 -13.51 7.49 -25.96
CA LEU A 43 -14.74 7.77 -26.68
C LEU A 43 -15.49 8.92 -25.99
N ILE A 44 -16.07 9.83 -26.80
CA ILE A 44 -17.08 10.80 -26.34
C ILE A 44 -18.39 10.41 -27.00
N ASN A 45 -19.40 10.16 -26.20
CA ASN A 45 -20.75 9.76 -26.68
C ASN A 45 -20.69 8.57 -27.67
N GLY A 46 -19.78 7.62 -27.40
CA GLY A 46 -19.55 6.44 -28.24
C GLY A 46 -18.66 6.69 -29.47
N VAL A 47 -18.19 7.91 -29.73
CA VAL A 47 -17.35 8.24 -30.89
C VAL A 47 -15.89 8.40 -30.45
N TRP A 48 -14.99 7.72 -31.15
CA TRP A 48 -13.55 7.83 -30.91
C TRP A 48 -13.05 9.28 -30.96
N SER A 49 -12.27 9.67 -29.95
CA SER A 49 -11.88 11.04 -29.73
C SER A 49 -10.40 11.17 -29.34
N TYR A 50 -9.79 12.30 -29.71
CA TYR A 50 -8.41 12.59 -29.35
C TYR A 50 -8.31 13.25 -27.96
N MET A 51 -7.20 13.04 -27.27
CA MET A 51 -6.94 13.63 -25.94
C MET A 51 -7.04 15.17 -25.89
N ARG A 52 -6.85 15.84 -27.03
CA ARG A 52 -6.98 17.30 -27.18
C ARG A 52 -8.41 17.80 -27.39
N THR A 53 -9.34 16.88 -27.65
CA THR A 53 -10.76 17.22 -27.84
C THR A 53 -11.31 17.86 -26.56
N GLN A 54 -12.10 18.91 -26.71
CA GLN A 54 -12.79 19.58 -25.61
C GLN A 54 -14.03 18.80 -25.22
N LEU A 55 -14.29 18.75 -23.92
CA LEU A 55 -15.48 18.16 -23.32
C LEU A 55 -16.56 19.21 -23.21
N SER A 56 -17.82 18.80 -23.40
CA SER A 56 -19.01 19.60 -23.14
C SER A 56 -19.79 19.03 -21.95
N GLY A 57 -20.45 19.93 -21.19
CA GLY A 57 -21.34 19.48 -20.12
C GLY A 57 -22.44 18.58 -20.69
N GLY A 58 -22.65 17.42 -20.07
CA GLY A 58 -23.55 16.39 -20.54
C GLY A 58 -22.90 15.27 -21.35
N ASP A 59 -21.66 15.42 -21.80
CA ASP A 59 -20.95 14.36 -22.50
C ASP A 59 -20.76 13.12 -21.63
N THR A 60 -20.68 11.97 -22.28
CA THR A 60 -20.25 10.70 -21.68
C THR A 60 -18.87 10.35 -22.22
N LEU A 61 -17.84 10.50 -21.36
CA LEU A 61 -16.45 10.11 -21.67
C LEU A 61 -16.23 8.67 -21.26
N THR A 62 -15.86 7.81 -22.20
CA THR A 62 -15.51 6.40 -21.93
C THR A 62 -14.03 6.18 -22.17
N VAL A 63 -13.38 5.53 -21.19
CA VAL A 63 -11.95 5.17 -21.25
C VAL A 63 -11.84 3.65 -21.24
N HIS A 64 -11.27 3.10 -22.32
CA HIS A 64 -10.99 1.67 -22.45
C HIS A 64 -9.52 1.39 -22.07
N ILE A 65 -9.32 0.59 -21.06
CA ILE A 65 -8.01 0.13 -20.61
C ILE A 65 -7.86 -1.32 -21.04
N ARG A 66 -6.83 -1.62 -21.83
CA ARG A 66 -6.49 -2.98 -22.24
C ARG A 66 -5.08 -3.28 -21.83
N GLU A 67 -4.89 -4.29 -21.01
CA GLU A 67 -3.58 -4.80 -20.59
C GLU A 67 -3.52 -6.30 -20.89
N THR A 68 -2.74 -6.66 -21.88
CA THR A 68 -2.60 -8.02 -22.39
C THR A 68 -1.40 -8.75 -21.80
N ASP A 69 -0.47 -8.00 -21.22
CA ASP A 69 0.78 -8.53 -20.69
C ASP A 69 0.65 -8.85 -19.20
N SER A 70 1.50 -9.76 -18.75
CA SER A 70 1.73 -10.04 -17.33
C SER A 70 3.11 -9.57 -16.92
N SER A 71 3.36 -9.40 -15.63
CA SER A 71 4.69 -9.01 -15.12
C SER A 71 5.77 -10.02 -15.56
N PRO A 72 6.70 -9.66 -16.47
CA PRO A 72 7.57 -10.65 -17.15
C PRO A 72 8.58 -11.32 -16.21
N ASN A 73 8.98 -10.64 -15.14
CA ASN A 73 10.04 -11.11 -14.22
C ASN A 73 9.50 -11.62 -12.87
N ILE A 74 8.19 -11.89 -12.79
CA ILE A 74 7.57 -12.40 -11.57
C ILE A 74 6.91 -13.74 -11.88
N PRO A 75 7.59 -14.87 -11.60
CA PRO A 75 7.02 -16.19 -11.86
C PRO A 75 5.80 -16.43 -10.97
N PRO A 76 4.72 -17.03 -11.51
CA PRO A 76 3.59 -17.48 -10.71
C PRO A 76 4.02 -18.63 -9.79
N VAL A 77 3.62 -18.56 -8.52
CA VAL A 77 3.89 -19.60 -7.52
C VAL A 77 2.66 -19.77 -6.64
N ASP A 78 2.25 -21.01 -6.45
CA ASP A 78 1.15 -21.34 -5.53
C ASP A 78 1.59 -21.12 -4.08
N LEU A 79 1.15 -20.00 -3.52
CA LEU A 79 1.40 -19.60 -2.15
C LEU A 79 0.07 -19.16 -1.52
N PRO A 80 -0.12 -19.40 -0.21
CA PRO A 80 -1.34 -19.01 0.46
C PRO A 80 -1.50 -17.49 0.51
N ILE A 81 -2.64 -16.98 0.06
CA ILE A 81 -3.02 -15.57 0.15
C ILE A 81 -4.38 -15.42 0.83
N SER A 82 -4.54 -14.34 1.57
CA SER A 82 -5.81 -13.96 2.19
C SER A 82 -6.33 -12.69 1.53
N ILE A 83 -7.25 -12.85 0.59
CA ILE A 83 -7.92 -11.74 -0.09
C ILE A 83 -9.08 -11.27 0.79
N ILE A 84 -9.08 -9.98 1.16
CA ILE A 84 -10.12 -9.35 1.97
C ILE A 84 -11.18 -8.70 1.09
N TYR A 85 -10.76 -8.19 -0.07
CA TYR A 85 -11.65 -7.56 -1.04
C TYR A 85 -11.04 -7.63 -2.43
N GLU A 86 -11.87 -7.82 -3.43
CA GLU A 86 -11.49 -7.73 -4.83
C GLU A 86 -12.66 -7.18 -5.66
N ASP A 87 -12.36 -6.25 -6.55
CA ASP A 87 -13.25 -5.80 -7.62
C ASP A 87 -12.50 -5.69 -8.96
N GLU A 88 -13.02 -4.92 -9.91
CA GLU A 88 -12.39 -4.74 -11.22
C GLU A 88 -11.13 -3.85 -11.15
N ASP A 89 -10.96 -3.04 -10.12
CA ASP A 89 -9.98 -1.95 -10.05
C ASP A 89 -8.88 -2.19 -9.02
N ILE A 90 -9.22 -2.85 -7.90
CA ILE A 90 -8.29 -3.07 -6.77
C ILE A 90 -8.45 -4.47 -6.17
N ILE A 91 -7.42 -4.89 -5.44
CA ILE A 91 -7.46 -6.03 -4.54
C ILE A 91 -6.84 -5.62 -3.20
N VAL A 92 -7.49 -5.93 -2.09
CA VAL A 92 -6.98 -5.73 -0.72
C VAL A 92 -6.65 -7.10 -0.13
N VAL A 93 -5.41 -7.25 0.30
CA VAL A 93 -4.88 -8.52 0.83
C VAL A 93 -4.44 -8.33 2.28
N ASN A 94 -4.72 -9.32 3.12
CA ASN A 94 -4.08 -9.46 4.43
C ASN A 94 -2.81 -10.31 4.26
N LYS A 95 -1.67 -9.64 4.07
CA LYS A 95 -0.38 -10.27 3.81
C LYS A 95 0.12 -11.02 5.06
N SER A 96 0.54 -12.25 4.90
CA SER A 96 1.22 -13.01 5.95
C SER A 96 2.60 -12.42 6.27
N ALA A 97 3.08 -12.61 7.50
CA ALA A 97 4.47 -12.40 7.85
C ALA A 97 5.36 -13.45 7.16
N GLY A 98 6.66 -13.14 6.98
CA GLY A 98 7.61 -14.00 6.27
C GLY A 98 7.53 -13.91 4.74
N MET A 99 6.56 -13.18 4.20
CA MET A 99 6.33 -13.02 2.77
C MET A 99 6.68 -11.57 2.35
N PRO A 100 7.72 -11.33 1.53
CA PRO A 100 7.96 -10.03 0.93
C PRO A 100 6.82 -9.62 -0.01
N VAL A 101 6.67 -8.31 -0.24
CA VAL A 101 5.68 -7.82 -1.22
C VAL A 101 6.14 -8.10 -2.65
N HIS A 102 7.42 -7.85 -2.96
CA HIS A 102 8.03 -8.09 -4.27
C HIS A 102 9.14 -9.14 -4.19
N PRO A 103 9.44 -9.83 -5.29
CA PRO A 103 10.63 -10.66 -5.38
C PRO A 103 11.90 -9.86 -5.06
N SER A 104 12.85 -10.51 -4.41
CA SER A 104 14.16 -9.96 -4.07
C SER A 104 15.23 -11.05 -4.15
N LEU A 105 16.51 -10.70 -4.02
CA LEU A 105 17.66 -11.58 -4.24
C LEU A 105 17.50 -12.97 -3.57
N ASN A 106 17.01 -13.02 -2.33
CA ASN A 106 16.84 -14.28 -1.58
C ASN A 106 15.37 -14.73 -1.47
N ASN A 107 14.45 -14.07 -2.16
CA ASN A 107 13.00 -14.32 -2.08
C ASN A 107 12.36 -14.19 -3.47
N TYR A 108 12.97 -14.81 -4.47
CA TYR A 108 12.52 -14.67 -5.86
C TYR A 108 11.17 -15.34 -6.13
N ARG A 109 10.85 -16.41 -5.39
CA ARG A 109 9.65 -17.25 -5.57
C ARG A 109 8.74 -17.28 -4.34
N ASN A 110 8.94 -16.40 -3.36
CA ASN A 110 8.22 -16.41 -2.09
C ASN A 110 7.68 -15.01 -1.74
N SER A 111 7.05 -14.34 -2.71
CA SER A 111 6.51 -12.99 -2.48
C SER A 111 5.00 -12.94 -2.74
N LEU A 112 4.35 -11.91 -2.21
CA LEU A 112 2.94 -11.63 -2.50
C LEU A 112 2.71 -11.46 -4.02
N ALA A 113 3.66 -10.87 -4.72
CA ALA A 113 3.59 -10.74 -6.17
C ALA A 113 3.54 -12.11 -6.86
N ASN A 114 4.37 -13.08 -6.45
CA ASN A 114 4.34 -14.45 -7.01
C ASN A 114 2.98 -15.13 -6.77
N ALA A 115 2.43 -14.98 -5.56
CA ALA A 115 1.14 -15.57 -5.19
C ALA A 115 -0.01 -14.98 -6.03
N LEU A 116 -0.04 -13.66 -6.22
CA LEU A 116 -1.06 -13.00 -7.05
C LEU A 116 -0.89 -13.29 -8.53
N MET A 117 0.35 -13.41 -9.04
CA MET A 117 0.59 -13.90 -10.41
C MET A 117 -0.01 -15.29 -10.62
N TYR A 118 0.14 -16.21 -9.65
CA TYR A 118 -0.47 -17.53 -9.71
C TYR A 118 -1.99 -17.45 -9.66
N TYR A 119 -2.54 -16.69 -8.74
CA TYR A 119 -3.99 -16.49 -8.58
C TYR A 119 -4.67 -16.02 -9.87
N TYR A 120 -4.06 -15.07 -10.60
CA TYR A 120 -4.59 -14.60 -11.88
C TYR A 120 -4.31 -15.55 -13.04
N ALA A 121 -3.18 -16.27 -13.02
CA ALA A 121 -2.89 -17.29 -14.01
C ALA A 121 -3.91 -18.44 -13.97
N GLN A 122 -4.41 -18.84 -12.79
CA GLN A 122 -5.48 -19.83 -12.65
C GLN A 122 -6.83 -19.37 -13.23
N LYS A 123 -6.99 -18.08 -13.48
CA LYS A 123 -8.19 -17.47 -14.09
C LYS A 123 -7.97 -17.14 -15.56
N ASP A 124 -6.86 -17.54 -16.18
CA ASP A 124 -6.44 -17.15 -17.53
C ASP A 124 -6.44 -15.62 -17.75
N GLN A 125 -6.12 -14.86 -16.70
CA GLN A 125 -6.14 -13.41 -16.73
C GLN A 125 -4.69 -12.86 -16.69
N PRO A 126 -4.28 -12.06 -17.70
CA PRO A 126 -3.04 -11.32 -17.62
C PRO A 126 -3.07 -10.35 -16.45
N PHE A 127 -1.95 -10.28 -15.72
CA PHE A 127 -1.86 -9.45 -14.53
C PHE A 127 -0.48 -8.81 -14.38
N ILE A 128 -0.46 -7.49 -14.21
CA ILE A 128 0.74 -6.73 -13.85
C ILE A 128 0.65 -6.35 -12.37
N PHE A 129 1.57 -6.85 -11.57
CA PHE A 129 1.58 -6.59 -10.13
C PHE A 129 1.96 -5.13 -9.83
N ARG A 130 1.06 -4.40 -9.17
CA ARG A 130 1.22 -2.98 -8.79
C ARG A 130 0.79 -2.75 -7.35
N CYS A 131 1.73 -2.84 -6.44
CA CYS A 131 1.49 -2.55 -5.03
C CYS A 131 1.69 -1.06 -4.74
N THR A 132 0.72 -0.42 -4.09
CA THR A 132 0.75 1.02 -3.81
C THR A 132 1.43 1.36 -2.50
N ASN A 133 1.54 0.38 -1.57
CA ASN A 133 2.24 0.52 -0.31
C ASN A 133 3.01 -0.76 0.02
N ARG A 134 4.26 -0.61 0.40
CA ARG A 134 5.10 -1.75 0.78
C ARG A 134 4.97 -2.04 2.27
N LEU A 135 4.92 -3.31 2.60
CA LEU A 135 5.14 -3.83 3.94
C LEU A 135 6.48 -4.57 3.96
N ASP A 136 7.18 -4.50 5.07
CA ASP A 136 8.39 -5.31 5.28
C ASP A 136 8.03 -6.80 5.18
N ARG A 137 9.02 -7.66 4.90
CA ARG A 137 8.82 -9.11 4.77
C ARG A 137 8.02 -9.68 5.95
N ASP A 138 8.45 -9.34 7.16
CA ASP A 138 7.92 -9.92 8.39
C ASP A 138 6.80 -9.07 9.05
N THR A 139 6.43 -7.94 8.43
CA THR A 139 5.22 -7.18 8.77
C THR A 139 4.01 -7.84 8.12
N SER A 140 3.01 -8.19 8.91
CA SER A 140 1.73 -8.73 8.44
C SER A 140 0.69 -7.63 8.23
N GLY A 141 -0.44 -7.96 7.59
CA GLY A 141 -1.60 -7.09 7.51
C GLY A 141 -1.92 -6.54 6.13
N LEU A 142 -2.76 -5.53 6.13
CA LEU A 142 -3.44 -5.03 4.94
C LEU A 142 -2.51 -4.30 3.97
N THR A 143 -2.66 -4.62 2.69
CA THR A 143 -2.02 -3.91 1.58
C THR A 143 -2.97 -3.83 0.38
N ILE A 144 -2.83 -2.75 -0.42
CA ILE A 144 -3.66 -2.49 -1.61
C ILE A 144 -2.82 -2.74 -2.85
N ILE A 145 -3.37 -3.54 -3.76
CA ILE A 145 -2.80 -3.80 -5.08
C ILE A 145 -3.75 -3.26 -6.13
N ALA A 146 -3.25 -2.47 -7.05
CA ALA A 146 -4.00 -1.98 -8.20
C ALA A 146 -4.03 -3.02 -9.30
N LYS A 147 -5.21 -3.26 -9.89
CA LYS A 147 -5.39 -4.28 -10.95
C LYS A 147 -5.01 -3.75 -12.33
N HIS A 148 -5.05 -2.44 -12.55
CA HIS A 148 -4.68 -1.82 -13.82
C HIS A 148 -3.92 -0.48 -13.64
N MET A 149 -3.35 0.02 -14.72
CA MET A 149 -2.46 1.19 -14.72
C MET A 149 -3.12 2.47 -14.17
N VAL A 150 -4.42 2.65 -14.40
CA VAL A 150 -5.15 3.86 -13.96
C VAL A 150 -5.39 3.82 -12.46
N SER A 151 -5.93 2.70 -11.91
CA SER A 151 -6.09 2.57 -10.46
C SER A 151 -4.75 2.71 -9.73
N SER A 152 -3.66 2.17 -10.31
CA SER A 152 -2.31 2.32 -9.76
C SER A 152 -1.86 3.79 -9.67
N SER A 153 -2.06 4.57 -10.73
CA SER A 153 -1.64 5.97 -10.73
C SER A 153 -2.47 6.83 -9.77
N ILE A 154 -3.79 6.59 -9.72
CA ILE A 154 -4.68 7.31 -8.81
C ILE A 154 -4.33 6.99 -7.35
N LEU A 155 -4.15 5.72 -6.99
CA LEU A 155 -3.75 5.32 -5.63
C LEU A 155 -2.36 5.85 -5.26
N SER A 156 -1.43 5.92 -6.21
CA SER A 156 -0.12 6.53 -5.99
C SER A 156 -0.23 8.03 -5.72
N ALA A 157 -1.07 8.73 -6.47
CA ALA A 157 -1.35 10.15 -6.23
C ALA A 157 -2.05 10.39 -4.88
N MET A 158 -3.01 9.54 -4.51
CA MET A 158 -3.66 9.58 -3.20
C MET A 158 -2.65 9.33 -2.05
N THR A 159 -1.72 8.40 -2.24
CA THR A 159 -0.65 8.15 -1.27
C THR A 159 0.24 9.37 -1.10
N ALA A 160 0.63 10.04 -2.20
CA ALA A 160 1.44 11.25 -2.17
C ALA A 160 0.73 12.43 -1.49
N ARG A 161 -0.61 12.48 -1.57
CA ARG A 161 -1.45 13.50 -0.90
C ARG A 161 -1.92 13.09 0.49
N HIS A 162 -1.43 11.97 1.05
CA HIS A 162 -1.81 11.42 2.36
C HIS A 162 -3.32 11.11 2.50
N GLU A 163 -3.99 10.82 1.39
CA GLU A 163 -5.42 10.47 1.35
C GLU A 163 -5.71 8.99 1.68
N ILE A 164 -4.67 8.17 1.76
CA ILE A 164 -4.76 6.77 2.22
C ILE A 164 -4.29 6.71 3.67
N ARG A 165 -5.23 6.64 4.61
CA ARG A 165 -4.92 6.48 6.03
C ARG A 165 -4.62 5.02 6.34
N ARG A 166 -3.46 4.77 6.93
CA ARG A 166 -2.97 3.45 7.35
C ARG A 166 -2.70 3.48 8.84
N GLU A 167 -3.32 2.57 9.55
CA GLU A 167 -3.10 2.37 10.98
C GLU A 167 -2.44 1.02 11.20
N TYR A 168 -1.38 1.03 11.98
CA TYR A 168 -0.62 -0.15 12.37
C TYR A 168 -0.80 -0.41 13.86
N LEU A 169 -0.73 -1.68 14.23
CA LEU A 169 -0.58 -2.11 15.62
C LEU A 169 0.81 -2.72 15.80
N ALA A 170 1.52 -2.25 16.81
CA ALA A 170 2.81 -2.79 17.21
C ALA A 170 2.80 -3.19 18.69
N VAL A 171 3.53 -4.26 19.02
CA VAL A 171 3.82 -4.59 20.42
C VAL A 171 5.25 -4.18 20.71
N VAL A 172 5.41 -3.38 21.75
CA VAL A 172 6.71 -2.89 22.24
C VAL A 172 6.96 -3.37 23.67
N ARG A 173 8.22 -3.45 24.06
CA ARG A 173 8.60 -3.79 25.43
C ARG A 173 8.49 -2.56 26.31
N GLY A 174 7.96 -2.73 27.54
CA GLY A 174 7.82 -1.67 28.52
C GLY A 174 6.51 -0.89 28.42
N HIS A 175 6.38 0.12 29.29
CA HIS A 175 5.26 1.03 29.39
C HIS A 175 5.58 2.33 28.69
N VAL A 176 4.94 2.61 27.57
CA VAL A 176 5.26 3.76 26.73
C VAL A 176 4.79 5.07 27.39
N THR A 177 5.73 5.94 27.70
CA THR A 177 5.48 7.24 28.31
C THR A 177 6.12 8.36 27.49
N PRO A 178 5.36 9.40 27.08
CA PRO A 178 3.92 9.58 27.27
C PRO A 178 3.06 8.59 26.45
N ALA A 179 1.83 8.34 26.84
CA ALA A 179 0.93 7.36 26.22
C ALA A 179 0.51 7.70 24.79
N SER A 180 0.77 8.89 24.30
CA SER A 180 0.55 9.33 22.92
C SER A 180 1.49 10.44 22.54
N GLY A 181 1.80 10.56 21.25
CA GLY A 181 2.67 11.61 20.76
C GLY A 181 2.94 11.52 19.26
N THR A 182 3.83 12.38 18.81
CA THR A 182 4.31 12.41 17.42
C THR A 182 5.83 12.31 17.43
N ILE A 183 6.36 11.42 16.61
CA ILE A 183 7.78 11.29 16.34
C ILE A 183 8.02 11.93 14.96
N ASP A 184 8.63 13.12 14.94
CA ASP A 184 9.09 13.80 13.73
C ASP A 184 10.61 13.76 13.72
N ALA A 185 11.17 12.71 13.14
CA ALA A 185 12.60 12.44 13.13
C ALA A 185 13.01 11.82 11.79
N PRO A 186 13.94 12.45 11.06
CA PRO A 186 14.31 12.00 9.72
C PRO A 186 15.06 10.66 9.75
N ILE A 187 14.86 9.84 8.71
CA ILE A 187 15.41 8.50 8.62
C ILE A 187 16.38 8.39 7.46
N GLY A 188 17.59 7.93 7.76
CA GLY A 188 18.66 7.64 6.81
C GLY A 188 19.13 6.18 6.85
N ARG A 189 20.11 5.84 6.04
CA ARG A 189 20.78 4.52 6.09
C ARG A 189 21.76 4.47 7.28
N ALA A 190 21.87 3.31 7.91
CA ALA A 190 22.86 3.10 8.97
C ALA A 190 24.21 2.67 8.37
N GLY A 191 25.13 3.63 8.23
CA GLY A 191 26.48 3.38 7.72
C GLY A 191 26.50 2.64 6.37
N SER A 192 27.28 1.56 6.26
CA SER A 192 27.39 0.72 5.07
C SER A 192 26.28 -0.33 4.95
N SER A 193 25.34 -0.41 5.87
CA SER A 193 24.27 -1.40 5.83
C SER A 193 23.31 -1.14 4.67
N LEU A 194 23.03 -2.18 3.89
CA LEU A 194 22.03 -2.12 2.80
C LEU A 194 20.59 -2.07 3.33
N ILE A 195 20.35 -2.64 4.51
CA ILE A 195 18.98 -2.84 5.02
C ILE A 195 18.67 -1.99 6.25
N GLU A 196 19.65 -1.75 7.15
CA GLU A 196 19.41 -1.04 8.39
C GLU A 196 19.19 0.46 8.17
N ARG A 197 18.31 1.03 8.98
CA ARG A 197 17.98 2.46 9.00
C ARG A 197 18.24 3.04 10.40
N LYS A 198 18.51 4.34 10.47
CA LYS A 198 18.73 5.09 11.72
C LYS A 198 18.03 6.44 11.64
N ILE A 199 17.84 7.08 12.77
CA ILE A 199 17.55 8.52 12.79
C ILE A 199 18.80 9.27 12.31
N ASP A 200 18.61 10.18 11.38
CA ASP A 200 19.69 10.92 10.73
C ASP A 200 19.21 12.34 10.43
N PHE A 201 19.55 13.27 11.33
CA PHE A 201 19.15 14.67 11.22
C PHE A 201 19.92 15.44 10.14
N ASP A 202 21.06 14.91 9.66
CA ASP A 202 21.88 15.59 8.66
C ASP A 202 21.47 15.26 7.23
N GLN A 203 21.21 13.95 6.95
CA GLN A 203 20.97 13.46 5.58
C GLN A 203 19.70 12.58 5.46
N GLY A 204 18.96 12.42 6.56
CA GLY A 204 17.75 11.60 6.58
C GLY A 204 16.59 12.24 5.81
N GLU A 205 15.73 11.42 5.28
CA GLU A 205 14.47 11.86 4.69
C GLU A 205 13.43 12.09 5.79
N ARG A 206 12.65 13.18 5.67
CA ARG A 206 11.56 13.49 6.62
C ARG A 206 10.68 12.25 6.85
N ALA A 207 10.45 11.95 8.14
CA ALA A 207 9.61 10.85 8.57
C ALA A 207 8.80 11.27 9.80
N VAL A 208 7.46 11.05 9.74
CA VAL A 208 6.53 11.42 10.81
C VAL A 208 5.62 10.26 11.15
N THR A 209 5.58 9.90 12.43
CA THR A 209 4.74 8.83 12.99
C THR A 209 3.98 9.35 14.21
N HIS A 210 2.66 9.23 14.17
CA HIS A 210 1.81 9.46 15.35
C HIS A 210 1.58 8.13 16.06
N TYR A 211 1.66 8.13 17.38
CA TYR A 211 1.43 6.92 18.17
C TYR A 211 0.48 7.17 19.34
N ARG A 212 -0.20 6.11 19.75
CA ARG A 212 -1.08 6.08 20.93
C ARG A 212 -1.08 4.68 21.53
N VAL A 213 -0.85 4.57 22.84
CA VAL A 213 -0.98 3.33 23.58
C VAL A 213 -2.46 2.91 23.59
N VAL A 214 -2.71 1.66 23.25
CA VAL A 214 -4.04 1.03 23.21
C VAL A 214 -4.28 0.19 24.45
N GLU A 215 -3.27 -0.62 24.83
CA GLU A 215 -3.35 -1.53 25.97
C GLU A 215 -1.95 -1.72 26.56
N GLU A 216 -1.86 -1.90 27.86
CA GLU A 216 -0.64 -2.26 28.58
C GLU A 216 -0.87 -3.51 29.42
N LYS A 217 -0.02 -4.51 29.24
CA LYS A 217 -0.14 -5.78 29.95
C LYS A 217 1.17 -6.56 29.94
N ASN A 218 1.47 -7.23 31.06
CA ASN A 218 2.63 -8.12 31.19
C ASN A 218 3.97 -7.47 30.77
N GLY A 219 4.18 -6.18 31.11
CA GLY A 219 5.41 -5.46 30.77
C GLY A 219 5.55 -5.09 29.30
N HIS A 220 4.47 -5.11 28.53
CA HIS A 220 4.41 -4.73 27.12
C HIS A 220 3.29 -3.72 26.87
N SER A 221 3.46 -2.90 25.86
CA SER A 221 2.42 -1.97 25.35
C SER A 221 2.01 -2.36 23.93
N LEU A 222 0.69 -2.42 23.68
CA LEU A 222 0.12 -2.41 22.34
C LEU A 222 -0.06 -0.96 21.93
N VAL A 223 0.58 -0.60 20.82
CA VAL A 223 0.61 0.78 20.32
C VAL A 223 -0.03 0.86 18.94
N SER A 224 -0.99 1.77 18.77
CA SER A 224 -1.54 2.18 17.48
C SER A 224 -0.65 3.26 16.88
N LEU A 225 -0.30 3.10 15.60
CA LEU A 225 0.60 4.01 14.87
C LEU A 225 -0.02 4.42 13.54
N VAL A 226 -0.04 5.73 13.28
CA VAL A 226 -0.50 6.32 12.02
C VAL A 226 0.66 7.06 11.37
N LEU A 227 0.85 6.83 10.08
CA LEU A 227 1.98 7.36 9.33
C LEU A 227 1.56 8.53 8.44
N GLU A 228 2.27 9.68 8.52
CA GLU A 228 2.23 10.71 7.48
C GLU A 228 3.14 10.34 6.31
N THR A 229 4.25 9.69 6.57
CA THR A 229 5.27 9.29 5.60
C THR A 229 5.43 7.77 5.58
N GLY A 230 6.08 7.21 4.56
CA GLY A 230 6.26 5.76 4.43
C GLY A 230 7.71 5.37 4.16
N ARG A 231 8.65 5.72 5.06
CA ARG A 231 10.06 5.38 4.91
C ARG A 231 10.31 3.93 5.27
N THR A 232 11.33 3.33 4.67
CA THR A 232 11.74 1.96 5.00
C THR A 232 12.01 1.81 6.50
N HIS A 233 11.40 0.81 7.13
CA HIS A 233 11.51 0.52 8.58
C HIS A 233 11.02 1.66 9.49
N GLN A 234 10.25 2.61 9.02
CA GLN A 234 9.93 3.84 9.74
C GLN A 234 9.41 3.59 11.16
N ILE A 235 8.37 2.80 11.35
CA ILE A 235 7.81 2.50 12.67
C ILE A 235 8.87 1.85 13.57
N ARG A 236 9.65 0.93 13.04
CA ARG A 236 10.68 0.17 13.76
C ARG A 236 11.78 1.08 14.31
N VAL A 237 12.26 1.99 13.45
CA VAL A 237 13.30 2.99 13.81
C VAL A 237 12.76 4.03 14.78
N HIS A 238 11.56 4.54 14.53
CA HIS A 238 10.93 5.56 15.38
C HIS A 238 10.65 5.03 16.80
N MET A 239 10.11 3.82 16.93
CA MET A 239 9.84 3.24 18.24
C MET A 239 11.15 2.89 18.98
N LYS A 240 12.19 2.46 18.28
CA LYS A 240 13.54 2.32 18.87
C LYS A 240 14.08 3.68 19.35
N TYR A 241 13.94 4.73 18.54
CA TYR A 241 14.39 6.08 18.90
C TYR A 241 13.66 6.63 20.13
N LEU A 242 12.36 6.32 20.28
CA LEU A 242 11.58 6.68 21.46
C LEU A 242 12.00 5.88 22.72
N GLY A 243 12.83 4.84 22.56
CA GLY A 243 13.26 3.98 23.68
C GLY A 243 12.40 2.72 23.86
N PHE A 244 11.39 2.51 23.00
CA PHE A 244 10.47 1.37 23.06
C PHE A 244 10.50 0.54 21.76
N PRO A 245 11.59 -0.20 21.49
CA PRO A 245 11.69 -0.98 20.26
C PRO A 245 10.64 -2.09 20.20
N LEU A 246 10.27 -2.49 18.99
CA LEU A 246 9.29 -3.56 18.76
C LEU A 246 9.82 -4.90 19.27
N VAL A 247 8.96 -5.69 19.90
CA VAL A 247 9.27 -7.06 20.30
C VAL A 247 9.58 -7.92 19.08
N GLY A 248 10.63 -8.75 19.15
CA GLY A 248 11.02 -9.67 18.09
C GLY A 248 11.61 -9.03 16.84
N ASP A 249 12.00 -7.75 16.90
CA ASP A 249 12.63 -7.08 15.76
C ASP A 249 14.12 -7.44 15.67
N TYR A 250 14.47 -8.32 14.74
CA TYR A 250 15.82 -8.86 14.59
C TYR A 250 16.91 -7.81 14.31
N LEU A 251 16.54 -6.62 13.76
CA LEU A 251 17.49 -5.54 13.49
C LEU A 251 17.61 -4.54 14.64
N TYR A 252 16.48 -4.24 15.29
CA TYR A 252 16.40 -3.12 16.23
C TYR A 252 16.20 -3.54 17.67
N ASN A 253 15.76 -4.78 17.89
CA ASN A 253 15.60 -5.43 19.20
C ASN A 253 15.64 -6.96 19.03
N PRO A 254 16.84 -7.57 18.98
CA PRO A 254 17.01 -8.98 18.64
C PRO A 254 16.52 -9.98 19.70
N ASP A 255 15.75 -9.55 20.69
CA ASP A 255 15.10 -10.42 21.67
C ASP A 255 13.92 -11.17 21.02
N MET A 256 14.11 -12.47 20.80
CA MET A 256 13.16 -13.37 20.16
C MET A 256 12.36 -14.24 21.16
N GLN A 257 12.36 -13.87 22.43
CA GLN A 257 11.73 -14.66 23.50
C GLN A 257 10.23 -14.88 23.28
N TYR A 258 9.53 -13.87 22.82
CA TYR A 258 8.07 -13.88 22.71
C TYR A 258 7.58 -14.12 21.28
N ILE A 259 8.27 -13.60 20.28
CA ILE A 259 7.90 -13.69 18.86
C ILE A 259 9.17 -13.64 18.01
N ARG A 260 9.19 -14.38 16.88
CA ARG A 260 10.38 -14.50 16.00
C ARG A 260 10.34 -13.55 14.80
N ARG A 261 9.63 -12.44 14.91
CA ARG A 261 9.53 -11.37 13.92
C ARG A 261 9.19 -10.06 14.60
N GLN A 262 9.40 -8.93 13.92
CA GLN A 262 8.88 -7.68 14.46
C GLN A 262 7.38 -7.78 14.70
N ALA A 263 6.94 -7.50 15.92
CA ALA A 263 5.55 -7.49 16.31
C ALA A 263 4.84 -6.25 15.73
N LEU A 264 4.64 -6.27 14.40
CA LEU A 264 4.06 -5.17 13.61
C LEU A 264 3.01 -5.71 12.64
N HIS A 265 1.86 -5.05 12.61
CA HIS A 265 0.71 -5.44 11.81
C HIS A 265 0.02 -4.23 11.21
N SER A 266 -0.19 -4.22 9.90
CA SER A 266 -1.01 -3.22 9.19
C SER A 266 -2.49 -3.53 9.44
N HIS A 267 -3.07 -2.89 10.45
CA HIS A 267 -4.37 -3.23 11.02
C HIS A 267 -5.54 -2.66 10.24
N SER A 268 -5.44 -1.38 9.83
CA SER A 268 -6.58 -0.68 9.20
C SER A 268 -6.16 0.14 8.00
N LEU A 269 -7.02 0.13 6.98
CA LEU A 269 -6.93 0.95 5.78
C LEU A 269 -8.23 1.74 5.62
N LEU A 270 -8.10 3.06 5.37
CA LEU A 270 -9.21 3.94 5.04
C LEU A 270 -8.80 4.81 3.85
N PHE A 271 -9.55 4.74 2.76
CA PHE A 271 -9.27 5.49 1.53
C PHE A 271 -10.52 5.58 0.65
N ARG A 272 -10.49 6.45 -0.35
CA ARG A 272 -11.51 6.46 -1.40
C ARG A 272 -11.15 5.50 -2.52
N HIS A 273 -12.13 4.76 -2.99
CA HIS A 273 -11.94 3.87 -4.13
C HIS A 273 -11.47 4.68 -5.37
N PRO A 274 -10.39 4.27 -6.07
CA PRO A 274 -9.75 5.10 -7.09
C PRO A 274 -10.65 5.43 -8.29
N ILE A 275 -11.62 4.59 -8.60
CA ILE A 275 -12.50 4.77 -9.75
C ILE A 275 -13.89 5.25 -9.31
N THR A 276 -14.51 4.57 -8.35
CA THR A 276 -15.90 4.90 -7.95
C THR A 276 -16.01 6.05 -6.95
N GLY A 277 -14.90 6.45 -6.30
CA GLY A 277 -14.87 7.48 -5.27
C GLY A 277 -15.56 7.09 -3.96
N LYS A 278 -16.04 5.86 -3.81
CA LYS A 278 -16.68 5.36 -2.58
C LYS A 278 -15.68 5.28 -1.44
N ASP A 279 -16.09 5.61 -0.23
CA ASP A 279 -15.27 5.43 0.96
C ASP A 279 -15.11 3.92 1.25
N MET A 280 -13.86 3.49 1.40
CA MET A 280 -13.47 2.10 1.65
C MET A 280 -12.80 2.01 3.01
N ARG A 281 -13.24 1.04 3.83
CA ARG A 281 -12.63 0.77 5.13
C ARG A 281 -12.43 -0.72 5.31
N PHE A 282 -11.20 -1.11 5.65
CA PHE A 282 -10.84 -2.50 5.92
C PHE A 282 -10.09 -2.59 7.24
N THR A 283 -10.31 -3.68 7.96
CA THR A 283 -9.58 -4.01 9.18
C THR A 283 -9.11 -5.46 9.12
N ALA A 284 -7.94 -5.75 9.68
CA ALA A 284 -7.43 -7.09 9.88
C ALA A 284 -7.18 -7.29 11.38
N GLU A 285 -7.64 -8.41 11.91
CA GLU A 285 -7.45 -8.75 13.32
C GLU A 285 -5.97 -8.90 13.68
N LEU A 286 -5.64 -8.60 14.93
CA LEU A 286 -4.27 -8.79 15.43
C LEU A 286 -3.88 -10.28 15.33
N PRO A 287 -2.72 -10.60 14.72
CA PRO A 287 -2.29 -11.99 14.57
C PRO A 287 -2.12 -12.72 15.89
N LYS A 288 -2.41 -14.02 15.91
CA LYS A 288 -2.35 -14.87 17.11
C LYS A 288 -0.98 -14.85 17.79
N ASP A 289 0.11 -14.75 17.03
CA ASP A 289 1.47 -14.67 17.57
C ASP A 289 1.72 -13.36 18.34
N MET A 290 1.11 -12.24 17.91
CA MET A 290 1.16 -10.98 18.64
C MET A 290 0.25 -10.99 19.86
N LEU A 291 -0.95 -11.58 19.77
CA LEU A 291 -1.87 -11.73 20.91
C LEU A 291 -1.26 -12.56 22.06
N LYS A 292 -0.47 -13.59 21.75
CA LYS A 292 0.20 -14.44 22.75
C LYS A 292 1.16 -13.67 23.66
N ILE A 293 1.72 -12.54 23.20
CA ILE A 293 2.62 -11.70 24.03
C ILE A 293 1.89 -11.16 25.27
N PHE A 294 0.58 -10.92 25.16
CA PHE A 294 -0.26 -10.43 26.26
C PHE A 294 -0.86 -11.54 27.12
N GLN A 295 -0.76 -12.80 26.69
CA GLN A 295 -1.21 -13.92 27.49
C GLN A 295 -0.13 -14.23 28.55
N LYS A 296 -0.51 -14.42 29.82
CA LYS A 296 0.40 -14.96 30.83
C LYS A 296 0.91 -16.32 30.35
N ASN A 297 2.22 -16.53 30.36
CA ASN A 297 2.75 -17.90 30.34
C ASN A 297 2.24 -18.58 31.60
N SER A 298 1.30 -19.50 31.41
CA SER A 298 0.81 -20.40 32.47
C SER A 298 1.90 -21.36 32.82
#